data_91564f1e48c37c300d7af62e0b93ff8e
#
_entry.id   91564f1e48c37c300d7af62e0b93ff8e
#
_cell.length_a   1.000
_cell.length_b   1.000
_cell.length_c   1.000
_cell.angle_alpha   90.00
_cell.angle_beta   90.00
_cell.angle_gamma   90.00
#
_symmetry.space_group_name_H-M   'P 1'
#
loop_
_entity.id
_entity.type
_entity.pdbx_description
1 polymer ?
#
loop_
_entity_poly.entity_id
_entity_poly.type
_entity_poly.pdbx_seq_one_letter_code
_entity_poly.pdbx_strand_id
1 'polypeptide(L)'
;MIVCPNCREEIDDDSHYCDQCGQALLYCDRCGRVGIGRRCTSCGGLMVTPDKLKHNQEQTSFSSSESTGFVSQEFSKTYPNGQEQQAIPVEMPALLLYNGALNIRIKGVNGAIICRKQGPYAEFFTQNLYVSGVHAQLKYNASSGWCITDKHSSNGTKLNERLLQPDVDMSLKNGDIVTIANVNLQVSID
;
A
#
# COMPACT_ATOMS: atom_id res chain seq x y z
N MET A 1 6.35 -21.00 -6.24
CA MET A 1 5.27 -20.78 -5.24
C MET A 1 5.88 -20.68 -3.86
N ILE A 2 5.48 -19.70 -3.09
CA ILE A 2 5.92 -19.47 -1.71
C ILE A 2 4.72 -19.56 -0.77
N VAL A 3 4.99 -19.76 0.52
CA VAL A 3 3.93 -19.87 1.53
C VAL A 3 3.81 -18.53 2.27
N CYS A 4 2.61 -18.01 2.34
CA CYS A 4 2.32 -16.79 3.09
C CYS A 4 2.67 -16.98 4.58
N PRO A 5 3.51 -16.11 5.16
CA PRO A 5 3.91 -16.24 6.56
C PRO A 5 2.77 -15.96 7.56
N ASN A 6 1.66 -15.38 7.09
CA ASN A 6 0.51 -15.06 7.93
C ASN A 6 -0.59 -16.12 7.89
N CYS A 7 -1.09 -16.49 6.70
CA CYS A 7 -2.21 -17.45 6.57
C CYS A 7 -1.78 -18.85 6.15
N ARG A 8 -0.52 -19.06 5.77
CA ARG A 8 0.09 -20.32 5.32
C ARG A 8 -0.46 -20.87 3.99
N GLU A 9 -1.19 -20.04 3.23
CA GLU A 9 -1.63 -20.39 1.89
C GLU A 9 -0.48 -20.22 0.88
N GLU A 10 -0.54 -21.00 -0.19
CA GLU A 10 0.41 -20.89 -1.30
C GLU A 10 0.10 -19.68 -2.14
N ILE A 11 1.14 -18.94 -2.52
CA ILE A 11 1.09 -17.71 -3.29
C ILE A 11 2.22 -17.66 -4.33
N ASP A 12 2.07 -16.84 -5.33
CA ASP A 12 3.08 -16.67 -6.37
C ASP A 12 4.37 -16.01 -5.83
N ASP A 13 5.50 -16.38 -6.44
CA ASP A 13 6.85 -16.03 -5.95
C ASP A 13 7.17 -14.54 -5.98
N ASP A 14 6.43 -13.75 -6.76
CA ASP A 14 6.65 -12.32 -6.94
C ASP A 14 5.50 -11.46 -6.41
N SER A 15 4.59 -12.06 -5.66
CA SER A 15 3.43 -11.36 -5.10
C SER A 15 3.85 -10.30 -4.09
N HIS A 16 3.31 -9.09 -4.24
CA HIS A 16 3.47 -7.99 -3.28
C HIS A 16 2.60 -8.17 -2.03
N TYR A 17 1.49 -8.87 -2.18
CA TYR A 17 0.51 -9.14 -1.14
C TYR A 17 0.00 -10.56 -1.28
N CYS A 18 -0.34 -11.17 -0.15
CA CYS A 18 -1.07 -12.42 -0.17
C CYS A 18 -2.52 -12.17 -0.62
N ASP A 19 -2.96 -12.81 -1.69
CA ASP A 19 -4.31 -12.73 -2.24
C ASP A 19 -5.38 -13.28 -1.29
N GLN A 20 -5.01 -14.19 -0.40
CA GLN A 20 -5.92 -14.81 0.56
C GLN A 20 -6.15 -13.99 1.83
N CYS A 21 -5.11 -13.33 2.35
CA CYS A 21 -5.22 -12.61 3.62
C CYS A 21 -4.85 -11.13 3.55
N GLY A 22 -4.41 -10.64 2.39
CA GLY A 22 -4.02 -9.24 2.19
C GLY A 22 -2.72 -8.81 2.88
N GLN A 23 -1.97 -9.75 3.47
CA GLN A 23 -0.72 -9.44 4.12
C GLN A 23 0.32 -8.96 3.11
N ALA A 24 0.90 -7.78 3.35
CA ALA A 24 2.05 -7.30 2.58
C ALA A 24 3.23 -8.26 2.76
N LEU A 25 3.83 -8.65 1.64
CA LEU A 25 4.94 -9.60 1.60
C LEU A 25 6.25 -8.85 1.40
N LEU A 26 7.22 -9.20 2.20
CA LEU A 26 8.59 -8.72 2.08
C LEU A 26 9.51 -9.89 1.78
N TYR A 27 10.53 -9.63 1.01
CA TYR A 27 11.51 -10.62 0.59
C TYR A 27 12.87 -10.28 1.15
N CYS A 28 13.61 -11.29 1.57
CA CYS A 28 14.96 -11.07 2.05
C CYS A 28 15.90 -10.75 0.89
N ASP A 29 16.67 -9.67 1.02
CA ASP A 29 17.67 -9.22 0.04
C ASP A 29 18.82 -10.21 -0.17
N ARG A 30 19.06 -11.12 0.80
CA ARG A 30 20.14 -12.10 0.76
C ARG A 30 19.72 -13.51 0.37
N CYS A 31 18.61 -14.00 0.88
CA CYS A 31 18.19 -15.40 0.68
C CYS A 31 16.86 -15.54 -0.05
N GLY A 32 16.21 -14.45 -0.47
CA GLY A 32 14.94 -14.45 -1.20
C GLY A 32 13.73 -14.94 -0.39
N ARG A 33 13.91 -15.35 0.87
CA ARG A 33 12.82 -15.90 1.68
C ARG A 33 11.78 -14.82 1.99
N VAL A 34 10.51 -15.15 1.82
CA VAL A 34 9.39 -14.29 2.17
C VAL A 34 9.20 -14.23 3.69
N GLY A 35 8.78 -13.07 4.19
CA GLY A 35 8.50 -12.86 5.60
C GLY A 35 7.76 -11.56 5.87
N ILE A 36 7.44 -11.36 7.15
CA ILE A 36 6.83 -10.16 7.69
C ILE A 36 7.79 -9.60 8.75
N GLY A 37 8.27 -8.39 8.56
CA GLY A 37 9.20 -7.78 9.51
C GLY A 37 10.33 -7.04 8.81
N ARG A 38 11.24 -6.46 9.60
CA ARG A 38 12.35 -5.67 9.05
C ARG A 38 13.59 -6.47 8.72
N ARG A 39 13.75 -7.65 9.34
CA ARG A 39 14.91 -8.53 9.17
C ARG A 39 14.48 -9.97 8.96
N CYS A 40 15.22 -10.65 8.12
CA CYS A 40 15.01 -12.07 7.86
C CYS A 40 15.39 -12.90 9.10
N THR A 41 14.47 -13.72 9.55
CA THR A 41 14.68 -14.61 10.71
C THR A 41 15.66 -15.76 10.42
N SER A 42 15.96 -16.02 9.14
CA SER A 42 16.83 -17.11 8.71
C SER A 42 18.29 -16.68 8.54
N CYS A 43 18.55 -15.52 7.93
CA CYS A 43 19.92 -15.07 7.60
C CYS A 43 20.25 -13.67 8.10
N GLY A 44 19.32 -12.98 8.77
CA GLY A 44 19.50 -11.63 9.28
C GLY A 44 19.53 -10.52 8.22
N GLY A 45 19.31 -10.84 6.92
CA GLY A 45 19.22 -9.89 5.82
C GLY A 45 18.06 -8.91 5.99
N LEU A 46 18.04 -7.84 5.21
CA LEU A 46 16.95 -6.88 5.22
C LEU A 46 15.75 -7.43 4.46
N MET A 47 14.56 -7.16 4.98
CA MET A 47 13.33 -7.48 4.29
C MET A 47 12.92 -6.29 3.44
N VAL A 48 12.82 -6.50 2.13
CA VAL A 48 12.53 -5.47 1.12
C VAL A 48 11.30 -5.84 0.31
N THR A 49 10.69 -4.87 -0.35
CA THR A 49 9.61 -5.12 -1.29
C THR A 49 10.14 -5.81 -2.56
N PRO A 50 9.31 -6.57 -3.28
CA PRO A 50 9.73 -7.28 -4.50
C PRO A 50 10.40 -6.37 -5.54
N ASP A 51 9.95 -5.13 -5.67
CA ASP A 51 10.54 -4.15 -6.60
C ASP A 51 12.01 -3.87 -6.30
N LYS A 52 12.36 -3.75 -5.01
CA LYS A 52 13.74 -3.50 -4.58
C LYS A 52 14.63 -4.73 -4.75
N LEU A 53 14.04 -5.92 -4.72
CA LEU A 53 14.77 -7.17 -4.93
C LEU A 53 15.25 -7.27 -6.39
N LYS A 54 14.40 -6.90 -7.36
CA LYS A 54 14.74 -6.92 -8.80
C LYS A 54 15.86 -5.94 -9.15
N HIS A 55 15.92 -4.78 -8.51
CA HIS A 55 16.98 -3.79 -8.73
C HIS A 55 18.36 -4.23 -8.21
N ASN A 56 18.43 -5.10 -7.22
CA ASN A 56 19.70 -5.56 -6.65
C ASN A 56 20.38 -6.70 -7.45
N GLN A 57 19.65 -7.32 -8.39
CA GLN A 57 20.21 -8.41 -9.20
C GLN A 57 20.96 -7.92 -10.46
N GLU A 58 20.78 -6.66 -10.86
CA GLU A 58 21.49 -6.09 -12.00
C GLU A 58 22.86 -5.47 -11.69
N GLN A 59 23.27 -5.41 -10.41
CA GLN A 59 24.54 -4.80 -10.00
C GLN A 59 25.60 -5.76 -9.45
N THR A 60 25.48 -7.07 -9.64
CA THR A 60 26.53 -8.01 -9.26
C THR A 60 27.16 -8.72 -10.46
N SER A 61 27.83 -7.95 -11.27
CA SER A 61 28.90 -8.49 -12.11
C SER A 61 29.92 -7.37 -12.41
N PHE A 62 30.86 -7.20 -11.51
CA PHE A 62 32.26 -6.94 -11.88
C PHE A 62 33.17 -7.16 -10.65
N SER A 63 34.12 -8.01 -10.89
CA SER A 63 35.12 -8.58 -10.02
C SER A 63 36.11 -7.61 -9.42
N SER A 64 36.51 -7.94 -8.20
CA SER A 64 37.88 -8.01 -7.62
C SER A 64 38.92 -6.98 -8.07
N SER A 65 39.47 -6.34 -7.11
CA SER A 65 40.86 -6.32 -6.63
C SER A 65 41.38 -4.93 -6.27
N GLU A 66 42.00 -4.96 -5.08
CA GLU A 66 43.17 -4.23 -4.57
C GLU A 66 43.08 -2.75 -4.19
N SER A 67 43.11 -2.62 -2.92
CA SER A 67 44.06 -1.97 -1.96
C SER A 67 44.53 -0.52 -2.18
N THR A 68 44.49 0.16 -1.03
CA THR A 68 45.36 1.24 -0.53
C THR A 68 45.12 2.67 -0.99
N GLY A 69 44.98 3.53 0.02
CA GLY A 69 45.45 4.89 -0.04
C GLY A 69 44.54 5.95 0.53
N PHE A 70 44.79 6.31 1.78
CA PHE A 70 44.44 7.59 2.41
C PHE A 70 44.58 8.77 1.43
N VAL A 71 43.68 9.72 1.44
CA VAL A 71 43.95 11.15 1.67
C VAL A 71 42.61 11.92 1.76
N SER A 72 42.42 12.59 2.87
CA SER A 72 41.46 13.66 3.11
C SER A 72 41.74 14.83 2.15
N GLN A 73 40.73 15.29 1.42
CA GLN A 73 40.69 16.70 0.99
C GLN A 73 39.27 17.19 0.94
N GLU A 74 39.02 18.14 1.83
CA GLU A 74 37.88 19.05 1.79
C GLU A 74 37.86 19.81 0.46
N PHE A 75 36.75 19.77 -0.23
CA PHE A 75 36.42 20.77 -1.22
C PHE A 75 35.05 21.35 -0.94
N SER A 76 35.07 22.46 -0.24
CA SER A 76 34.00 23.44 -0.24
C SER A 76 33.72 23.87 -1.67
N LYS A 77 32.59 23.54 -2.22
CA LYS A 77 32.01 24.23 -3.36
C LYS A 77 30.67 24.84 -2.99
N THR A 78 30.74 26.12 -2.76
CA THR A 78 29.66 27.09 -2.73
C THR A 78 28.84 26.98 -4.00
N TYR A 79 27.58 26.60 -3.90
CA TYR A 79 26.61 26.77 -4.96
C TYR A 79 25.79 28.01 -4.70
N PRO A 80 25.65 28.91 -5.69
CA PRO A 80 24.83 30.11 -5.53
C PRO A 80 23.35 29.77 -5.62
N ASN A 81 22.60 30.36 -4.71
CA ASN A 81 21.16 30.62 -4.73
C ASN A 81 20.36 30.01 -5.90
N GLY A 82 19.74 28.86 -5.63
CA GLY A 82 18.54 28.44 -6.32
C GLY A 82 17.40 28.47 -5.30
N GLN A 83 16.39 29.24 -5.58
CA GLN A 83 15.20 29.46 -4.78
C GLN A 83 14.67 28.12 -4.21
N GLU A 84 14.66 28.03 -2.90
CA GLU A 84 13.81 27.08 -2.19
C GLU A 84 12.36 27.40 -2.63
N GLN A 85 11.88 26.66 -3.60
CA GLN A 85 10.45 26.48 -3.77
C GLN A 85 9.99 25.80 -2.49
N GLN A 86 9.52 26.58 -1.56
CA GLN A 86 8.69 26.12 -0.47
C GLN A 86 7.59 25.28 -1.09
N ALA A 87 7.72 23.96 -1.02
CA ALA A 87 6.61 23.06 -1.25
C ALA A 87 5.54 23.46 -0.23
N ILE A 88 4.54 24.18 -0.72
CA ILE A 88 3.31 24.45 0.04
C ILE A 88 2.85 23.07 0.51
N PRO A 89 2.70 22.81 1.82
CA PRO A 89 2.12 21.56 2.27
C PRO A 89 0.73 21.49 1.61
N VAL A 90 0.58 20.59 0.65
CA VAL A 90 -0.73 20.28 0.09
C VAL A 90 -1.45 19.54 1.21
N GLU A 91 -2.19 20.29 2.01
CA GLU A 91 -3.01 19.70 3.06
C GLU A 91 -3.98 18.74 2.38
N MET A 92 -3.81 17.46 2.69
CA MET A 92 -4.69 16.41 2.21
C MET A 92 -6.06 16.61 2.87
N PRO A 93 -7.13 16.88 2.10
CA PRO A 93 -8.46 17.07 2.67
C PRO A 93 -8.89 15.83 3.44
N ALA A 94 -9.58 16.03 4.54
CA ALA A 94 -10.06 14.91 5.36
C ALA A 94 -11.17 14.17 4.61
N LEU A 95 -11.02 12.84 4.51
CA LEU A 95 -12.05 11.94 3.97
C LEU A 95 -12.77 11.22 5.11
N LEU A 96 -14.09 11.26 5.09
CA LEU A 96 -14.94 10.47 5.95
C LEU A 96 -15.90 9.64 5.11
N LEU A 97 -15.91 8.32 5.31
CA LEU A 97 -16.94 7.43 4.80
C LEU A 97 -17.82 7.00 5.97
N TYR A 98 -19.12 7.24 5.90
CA TYR A 98 -19.98 6.96 7.03
C TYR A 98 -21.31 6.30 6.64
N ASN A 99 -21.84 5.52 7.58
CA ASN A 99 -23.20 4.98 7.55
C ASN A 99 -23.84 5.14 8.94
N GLY A 100 -24.83 5.98 9.02
CA GLY A 100 -25.50 6.28 10.31
C GLY A 100 -26.28 5.08 10.85
N ALA A 101 -26.89 4.26 9.99
CA ALA A 101 -27.69 3.11 10.41
C ALA A 101 -26.83 1.98 11.01
N LEU A 102 -25.62 1.79 10.47
CA LEU A 102 -24.67 0.78 10.92
C LEU A 102 -23.61 1.35 11.89
N ASN A 103 -23.73 2.61 12.24
CA ASN A 103 -22.74 3.33 13.08
C ASN A 103 -21.30 3.19 12.60
N ILE A 104 -21.09 3.14 11.28
CA ILE A 104 -19.77 3.06 10.67
C ILE A 104 -19.26 4.47 10.39
N ARG A 105 -18.02 4.74 10.79
CA ARG A 105 -17.29 5.99 10.52
C ARG A 105 -15.84 5.68 10.20
N ILE A 106 -15.48 5.72 8.94
CA ILE A 106 -14.14 5.44 8.43
C ILE A 106 -13.47 6.75 8.07
N LYS A 107 -12.42 7.11 8.81
CA LYS A 107 -11.55 8.21 8.42
C LYS A 107 -10.60 7.73 7.32
N GLY A 108 -10.56 8.43 6.19
CA GLY A 108 -9.69 8.08 5.08
C GLY A 108 -8.21 8.20 5.46
N VAL A 109 -7.48 7.14 5.23
CA VAL A 109 -6.02 7.11 5.34
C VAL A 109 -5.47 6.77 3.96
N ASN A 110 -4.52 7.57 3.48
CA ASN A 110 -3.94 7.36 2.15
C ASN A 110 -3.21 6.01 2.09
N GLY A 111 -3.56 5.21 1.08
CA GLY A 111 -3.02 3.86 0.88
C GLY A 111 -3.70 2.77 1.72
N ALA A 112 -4.64 3.12 2.61
CA ALA A 112 -5.28 2.14 3.47
C ALA A 112 -6.23 1.21 2.70
N ILE A 113 -6.24 -0.05 3.11
CA ILE A 113 -7.07 -1.10 2.52
C ILE A 113 -8.32 -1.30 3.38
N ILE A 114 -9.47 -1.31 2.73
CA ILE A 114 -10.73 -1.73 3.32
C ILE A 114 -10.80 -3.25 3.19
N CYS A 115 -10.87 -3.92 4.32
CA CYS A 115 -10.84 -5.37 4.37
C CYS A 115 -11.61 -5.90 5.59
N ARG A 116 -11.96 -7.19 5.55
CA ARG A 116 -12.71 -7.84 6.63
C ARG A 116 -11.84 -8.24 7.82
N LYS A 117 -10.61 -8.72 7.56
CA LYS A 117 -9.82 -9.41 8.61
C LYS A 117 -8.73 -8.55 9.24
N GLN A 118 -8.12 -7.65 8.48
CA GLN A 118 -6.95 -6.89 8.91
C GLN A 118 -6.98 -5.45 8.38
N GLY A 119 -6.22 -4.55 9.04
CA GLY A 119 -6.13 -3.15 8.64
C GLY A 119 -6.97 -2.21 9.50
N PRO A 120 -6.88 -0.91 9.24
CA PRO A 120 -7.45 0.11 10.12
C PRO A 120 -8.99 0.11 10.19
N TYR A 121 -9.65 -0.58 9.26
CA TYR A 121 -11.11 -0.59 9.14
C TYR A 121 -11.74 -1.96 9.34
N ALA A 122 -10.94 -2.97 9.71
CA ALA A 122 -11.42 -4.33 9.88
C ALA A 122 -12.52 -4.43 10.96
N GLU A 123 -12.45 -3.63 12.00
CA GLU A 123 -13.45 -3.60 13.08
C GLU A 123 -14.88 -3.40 12.57
N PHE A 124 -15.07 -2.61 11.50
CA PHE A 124 -16.38 -2.35 10.91
C PHE A 124 -16.90 -3.49 10.03
N PHE A 125 -16.02 -4.39 9.58
CA PHE A 125 -16.36 -5.40 8.57
C PHE A 125 -16.10 -6.84 9.03
N THR A 126 -15.54 -7.07 10.23
CA THR A 126 -15.15 -8.41 10.73
C THR A 126 -16.28 -9.43 10.65
N GLN A 127 -17.51 -9.02 10.91
CA GLN A 127 -18.67 -9.91 10.89
C GLN A 127 -19.38 -9.95 9.52
N ASN A 128 -18.94 -9.13 8.58
CA ASN A 128 -19.57 -9.07 7.26
C ASN A 128 -18.87 -10.01 6.28
N LEU A 129 -19.43 -11.19 6.08
CA LEU A 129 -18.89 -12.24 5.21
C LEU A 129 -18.88 -11.86 3.72
N TYR A 130 -19.62 -10.81 3.33
CA TYR A 130 -19.64 -10.31 1.96
C TYR A 130 -18.44 -9.42 1.63
N VAL A 131 -17.76 -8.91 2.64
CA VAL A 131 -16.53 -8.11 2.47
C VAL A 131 -15.32 -9.04 2.36
N SER A 132 -14.53 -8.89 1.31
CA SER A 132 -13.34 -9.69 1.05
C SER A 132 -12.22 -9.43 2.05
N GLY A 133 -11.26 -10.35 2.14
CA GLY A 133 -10.04 -10.19 2.95
C GLY A 133 -9.23 -8.96 2.53
N VAL A 134 -9.16 -8.70 1.22
CA VAL A 134 -8.77 -7.42 0.60
C VAL A 134 -9.94 -7.01 -0.29
N HIS A 135 -10.56 -5.86 -0.05
CA HIS A 135 -11.77 -5.49 -0.79
C HIS A 135 -11.55 -4.26 -1.66
N ALA A 136 -11.16 -3.15 -1.08
CA ALA A 136 -10.90 -1.90 -1.78
C ALA A 136 -9.75 -1.15 -1.12
N GLN A 137 -9.16 -0.21 -1.84
CA GLN A 137 -8.09 0.65 -1.35
C GLN A 137 -8.47 2.12 -1.49
N LEU A 138 -8.22 2.89 -0.45
CA LEU A 138 -8.32 4.35 -0.47
C LEU A 138 -6.96 4.93 -0.84
N LYS A 139 -6.94 5.87 -1.78
CA LYS A 139 -5.73 6.59 -2.20
C LYS A 139 -6.02 8.07 -2.30
N TYR A 140 -5.03 8.88 -1.99
CA TYR A 140 -5.08 10.31 -2.26
C TYR A 140 -4.01 10.68 -3.29
N ASN A 141 -4.43 11.45 -4.27
CA ASN A 141 -3.55 12.01 -5.29
C ASN A 141 -3.82 13.51 -5.39
N ALA A 142 -2.77 14.33 -5.39
CA ALA A 142 -2.90 15.79 -5.47
C ALA A 142 -3.66 16.26 -6.73
N SER A 143 -3.60 15.50 -7.83
CA SER A 143 -4.28 15.84 -9.09
C SER A 143 -5.74 15.39 -9.14
N SER A 144 -6.06 14.26 -8.52
CA SER A 144 -7.38 13.59 -8.63
C SER A 144 -8.18 13.62 -7.34
N GLY A 145 -7.57 14.08 -6.24
CA GLY A 145 -8.15 14.03 -4.91
C GLY A 145 -8.19 12.60 -4.34
N TRP A 146 -9.16 12.35 -3.48
CA TRP A 146 -9.41 11.02 -2.96
C TRP A 146 -9.97 10.09 -4.03
N CYS A 147 -9.43 8.89 -4.08
CA CYS A 147 -9.84 7.83 -4.99
C CYS A 147 -10.09 6.54 -4.22
N ILE A 148 -10.96 5.70 -4.77
CA ILE A 148 -11.17 4.32 -4.34
C ILE A 148 -10.89 3.37 -5.49
N THR A 149 -10.23 2.25 -5.16
CA THR A 149 -9.86 1.19 -6.12
C THR A 149 -10.39 -0.13 -5.62
N ASP A 150 -11.15 -0.85 -6.40
CA ASP A 150 -11.52 -2.24 -6.08
C ASP A 150 -10.31 -3.16 -6.21
N LYS A 151 -10.10 -4.05 -5.26
CA LYS A 151 -8.97 -4.97 -5.23
C LYS A 151 -9.40 -6.42 -5.52
N HIS A 152 -10.09 -6.62 -6.64
CA HIS A 152 -10.64 -7.92 -7.06
C HIS A 152 -11.57 -8.52 -6.00
N SER A 153 -12.41 -7.69 -5.41
CA SER A 153 -13.32 -8.15 -4.38
C SER A 153 -14.39 -9.09 -4.93
N SER A 154 -14.79 -10.09 -4.15
CA SER A 154 -15.75 -11.11 -4.58
C SER A 154 -17.14 -10.57 -4.89
N ASN A 155 -17.57 -9.53 -4.16
CA ASN A 155 -18.89 -8.92 -4.32
C ASN A 155 -18.85 -7.53 -4.95
N GLY A 156 -17.66 -7.06 -5.30
CA GLY A 156 -17.44 -5.78 -5.96
C GLY A 156 -17.56 -4.56 -5.05
N THR A 157 -16.93 -3.48 -5.49
CA THR A 157 -17.09 -2.14 -4.96
C THR A 157 -17.91 -1.33 -5.94
N LYS A 158 -18.85 -0.52 -5.46
CA LYS A 158 -19.65 0.38 -6.31
C LYS A 158 -19.47 1.83 -5.88
N LEU A 159 -19.55 2.73 -6.84
CA LEU A 159 -19.60 4.17 -6.63
C LEU A 159 -20.90 4.68 -7.29
N ASN A 160 -21.80 5.25 -6.50
CA ASN A 160 -23.11 5.70 -6.94
C ASN A 160 -23.84 4.62 -7.77
N GLU A 161 -23.90 3.41 -7.18
CA GLU A 161 -24.53 2.20 -7.77
C GLU A 161 -23.77 1.59 -8.98
N ARG A 162 -22.76 2.28 -9.52
CA ARG A 162 -21.95 1.77 -10.63
C ARG A 162 -20.84 0.89 -10.11
N LEU A 163 -20.77 -0.34 -10.58
CA LEU A 163 -19.70 -1.29 -10.25
C LEU A 163 -18.36 -0.78 -10.79
N LEU A 164 -17.35 -0.77 -9.94
CA LEU A 164 -15.99 -0.39 -10.31
C LEU A 164 -15.29 -1.55 -11.03
N GLN A 165 -14.41 -1.20 -11.95
CA GLN A 165 -13.50 -2.18 -12.52
C GLN A 165 -12.33 -2.37 -11.53
N PRO A 166 -11.88 -3.62 -11.32
CA PRO A 166 -10.74 -3.89 -10.47
C PRO A 166 -9.48 -3.12 -10.92
N ASP A 167 -8.70 -2.68 -9.94
CA ASP A 167 -7.44 -1.94 -10.11
C ASP A 167 -7.55 -0.59 -10.84
N VAL A 168 -8.76 -0.08 -11.06
CA VAL A 168 -9.01 1.26 -11.62
C VAL A 168 -9.31 2.23 -10.49
N ASP A 169 -8.54 3.32 -10.42
CA ASP A 169 -8.73 4.38 -9.44
C ASP A 169 -9.94 5.26 -9.85
N MET A 170 -10.94 5.33 -8.99
CA MET A 170 -12.12 6.17 -9.19
C MET A 170 -12.15 7.30 -8.18
N SER A 171 -12.19 8.54 -8.68
CA SER A 171 -12.23 9.73 -7.82
C SER A 171 -13.52 9.81 -7.02
N LEU A 172 -13.38 10.14 -5.74
CA LEU A 172 -14.49 10.37 -4.82
C LEU A 172 -14.81 11.85 -4.72
N LYS A 173 -16.09 12.16 -4.65
CA LYS A 173 -16.61 13.51 -4.44
C LYS A 173 -17.44 13.55 -3.17
N ASN A 174 -17.52 14.74 -2.60
CA ASN A 174 -18.41 14.97 -1.46
C ASN A 174 -19.86 14.63 -1.82
N GLY A 175 -20.51 13.82 -0.98
CA GLY A 175 -21.88 13.36 -1.20
C GLY A 175 -22.01 12.04 -2.00
N ASP A 176 -20.94 11.53 -2.59
CA ASP A 176 -20.96 10.22 -3.26
C ASP A 176 -21.33 9.09 -2.29
N ILE A 177 -21.85 8.00 -2.85
CA ILE A 177 -22.14 6.77 -2.11
C ILE A 177 -21.19 5.67 -2.60
N VAL A 178 -20.32 5.21 -1.70
CA VAL A 178 -19.47 4.04 -1.92
C VAL A 178 -20.16 2.83 -1.31
N THR A 179 -20.35 1.78 -2.11
CA THR A 179 -20.88 0.50 -1.64
C THR A 179 -19.75 -0.53 -1.58
N ILE A 180 -19.43 -0.99 -0.38
CA ILE A 180 -18.46 -2.06 -0.12
C ILE A 180 -19.27 -3.36 0.06
N ALA A 181 -19.26 -4.21 -0.96
CA ALA A 181 -20.13 -5.40 -1.02
C ALA A 181 -21.61 -5.02 -0.86
N ASN A 182 -22.15 -5.12 0.36
CA ASN A 182 -23.54 -4.80 0.71
C ASN A 182 -23.68 -3.62 1.68
N VAL A 183 -22.59 -2.89 1.96
CA VAL A 183 -22.57 -1.76 2.89
C VAL A 183 -22.44 -0.44 2.12
N ASN A 184 -23.43 0.41 2.22
CA ASN A 184 -23.41 1.75 1.64
C ASN A 184 -22.75 2.74 2.62
N LEU A 185 -21.78 3.49 2.13
CA LEU A 185 -21.06 4.51 2.88
C LEU A 185 -21.17 5.85 2.14
N GLN A 186 -21.61 6.88 2.82
CA GLN A 186 -21.63 8.22 2.27
C GLN A 186 -20.27 8.88 2.40
N VAL A 187 -19.82 9.54 1.34
CA VAL A 187 -18.54 10.26 1.27
C VAL A 187 -18.72 11.68 1.77
N SER A 188 -17.86 12.10 2.71
CA SER A 188 -17.70 13.50 3.11
C SER A 188 -16.22 13.86 2.96
N ILE A 189 -15.93 14.95 2.29
CA ILE A 189 -14.57 15.49 2.08
C ILE A 189 -14.60 16.95 2.51
N ASP A 190 -13.76 17.29 3.50
CA ASP A 190 -13.61 18.63 4.06
C ASP A 190 -12.39 19.36 3.48
#